data_eddc654e91fdff735d5afdeaa460317c
#
_entry.id   eddc654e91fdff735d5afdeaa460317c
#
_cell.length_a   1.000
_cell.length_b   1.000
_cell.length_c   1.000
_cell.angle_alpha   90.00
_cell.angle_beta   90.00
_cell.angle_gamma   90.00
#
_symmetry.space_group_name_H-M   'P 1'
#
loop_
_entity.id
_entity.type
_entity.pdbx_description
1 polymer ?
#
loop_
_entity_poly.entity_id
_entity_poly.type
_entity_poly.pdbx_seq_one_letter_code
_entity_poly.pdbx_strand_id
1 'polypeptide(L)'
;MEMFTYPLAAVILAAGLVTAAAPRLIPELHKLKFGQSIREEGPKSHQVKSGTPTMGGIMIILSIAITVLVICPLTLELGLALLIMLGHFALGFLDDYIKVVKKQNLGLKAKQKLLGQIIIALLTAYFAGLPTDLWVPFAGNIDLGYGFYALLLFVLVGTSNAVNLTDGLDGLASGTVIAASLAYMMICLWLGKLELAVFCAAMVGACLGFLKYNYHPAKIFMGDTGSLALGGALAAIGILTHTEVLMPFWAISSLKRARISMKLTNPCSESPRFSVG
;
A
#
# COMPACT_ATOMS: atom_id res chain seq x y z
N MET A 1 -20.98 -22.07 2.03
CA MET A 1 -19.58 -22.54 2.21
C MET A 1 -18.66 -22.00 1.12
N GLU A 2 -19.08 -21.97 -0.13
CA GLU A 2 -18.25 -21.48 -1.27
C GLU A 2 -17.79 -20.03 -1.12
N MET A 3 -18.59 -19.16 -0.50
CA MET A 3 -18.30 -17.74 -0.32
C MET A 3 -16.97 -17.47 0.44
N PHE A 4 -16.54 -18.36 1.33
CA PHE A 4 -15.29 -18.24 2.07
C PHE A 4 -14.14 -19.07 1.47
N THR A 5 -14.44 -20.03 0.60
CA THR A 5 -13.45 -20.94 0.03
C THR A 5 -12.46 -20.19 -0.88
N TYR A 6 -12.97 -19.34 -1.78
CA TYR A 6 -12.11 -18.57 -2.70
C TYR A 6 -11.23 -17.54 -1.96
N PRO A 7 -11.75 -16.72 -1.03
CA PRO A 7 -10.90 -15.85 -0.22
C PRO A 7 -9.83 -16.60 0.57
N LEU A 8 -10.17 -17.74 1.20
CA LEU A 8 -9.20 -18.54 1.94
C LEU A 8 -8.10 -19.10 1.02
N ALA A 9 -8.48 -19.63 -0.15
CA ALA A 9 -7.53 -20.07 -1.16
C ALA A 9 -6.62 -18.92 -1.62
N ALA A 10 -7.15 -17.71 -1.78
CA ALA A 10 -6.38 -16.54 -2.14
C ALA A 10 -5.35 -16.15 -1.08
N VAL A 11 -5.70 -16.18 0.21
CA VAL A 11 -4.74 -15.95 1.30
C VAL A 11 -3.60 -16.95 1.22
N ILE A 12 -3.91 -18.24 1.09
CA ILE A 12 -2.90 -19.31 1.06
C ILE A 12 -2.00 -19.19 -0.17
N LEU A 13 -2.59 -18.99 -1.35
CA LEU A 13 -1.84 -18.88 -2.60
C LEU A 13 -0.92 -17.66 -2.60
N ALA A 14 -1.43 -16.48 -2.23
CA ALA A 14 -0.64 -15.26 -2.21
C ALA A 14 0.50 -15.35 -1.18
N ALA A 15 0.24 -15.87 0.02
CA ALA A 15 1.28 -16.07 1.04
C ALA A 15 2.34 -17.09 0.57
N GLY A 16 1.91 -18.17 -0.09
CA GLY A 16 2.79 -19.18 -0.68
C GLY A 16 3.70 -18.59 -1.77
N LEU A 17 3.14 -17.80 -2.69
CA LEU A 17 3.90 -17.15 -3.75
C LEU A 17 4.98 -16.19 -3.21
N VAL A 18 4.64 -15.35 -2.24
CA VAL A 18 5.63 -14.46 -1.59
C VAL A 18 6.71 -15.28 -0.90
N THR A 19 6.32 -16.31 -0.15
CA THR A 19 7.27 -17.13 0.61
C THR A 19 8.21 -17.92 -0.30
N ALA A 20 7.73 -18.36 -1.47
CA ALA A 20 8.52 -19.05 -2.48
C ALA A 20 9.44 -18.10 -3.27
N ALA A 21 9.01 -16.86 -3.52
CA ALA A 21 9.80 -15.86 -4.23
C ALA A 21 10.92 -15.25 -3.37
N ALA A 22 10.67 -15.05 -2.07
CA ALA A 22 11.56 -14.34 -1.17
C ALA A 22 13.00 -14.89 -1.10
N PRO A 23 13.24 -16.23 -1.01
CA PRO A 23 14.59 -16.76 -0.93
C PRO A 23 15.46 -16.47 -2.17
N ARG A 24 14.83 -16.26 -3.34
CA ARG A 24 15.52 -15.92 -4.57
C ARG A 24 15.68 -14.41 -4.74
N LEU A 25 14.62 -13.65 -4.47
CA LEU A 25 14.58 -12.22 -4.74
C LEU A 25 15.38 -11.40 -3.71
N ILE A 26 15.34 -11.77 -2.43
CA ILE A 26 16.06 -11.02 -1.37
C ILE A 26 17.56 -10.95 -1.64
N PRO A 27 18.29 -12.06 -1.96
CA PRO A 27 19.70 -11.98 -2.30
C PRO A 27 20.00 -11.14 -3.52
N GLU A 28 19.16 -11.18 -4.56
CA GLU A 28 19.36 -10.37 -5.77
C GLU A 28 19.19 -8.87 -5.48
N LEU A 29 18.14 -8.51 -4.74
CA LEU A 29 17.94 -7.12 -4.31
C LEU A 29 19.06 -6.64 -3.36
N HIS A 30 19.62 -7.54 -2.56
CA HIS A 30 20.76 -7.22 -1.72
C HIS A 30 22.01 -6.87 -2.55
N LYS A 31 22.28 -7.61 -3.63
CA LYS A 31 23.39 -7.32 -4.56
C LYS A 31 23.22 -5.95 -5.23
N LEU A 32 21.98 -5.58 -5.61
CA LEU A 32 21.68 -4.30 -6.23
C LEU A 32 21.89 -3.11 -5.28
N LYS A 33 21.66 -3.30 -3.98
CA LYS A 33 21.80 -2.25 -2.96
C LYS A 33 23.26 -1.95 -2.56
N PHE A 34 24.20 -2.80 -2.88
CA PHE A 34 25.59 -2.60 -2.52
C PHE A 34 26.11 -1.29 -3.15
N GLY A 35 26.10 -0.21 -2.34
CA GLY A 35 26.58 1.12 -2.73
C GLY A 35 25.60 2.28 -2.52
N GLN A 36 24.46 2.09 -1.86
CA GLN A 36 23.66 3.21 -1.37
C GLN A 36 24.37 3.89 -0.19
N SER A 37 24.78 5.15 -0.37
CA SER A 37 25.27 5.99 0.73
C SER A 37 24.10 6.41 1.61
N ILE A 38 24.29 6.28 2.92
CA ILE A 38 23.31 6.73 3.92
C ILE A 38 23.57 8.21 4.16
N ARG A 39 22.49 8.99 4.34
CA ARG A 39 22.61 10.35 4.88
C ARG A 39 23.28 10.27 6.24
N GLU A 40 24.46 10.87 6.37
CA GLU A 40 25.23 10.96 7.62
C GLU A 40 24.47 11.74 8.72
N GLU A 41 23.46 12.54 8.34
CA GLU A 41 22.65 13.40 9.22
C GLU A 41 21.39 12.72 9.79
N GLY A 42 21.18 11.41 9.54
CA GLY A 42 20.00 10.67 10.03
C GLY A 42 20.15 10.17 11.48
N PRO A 43 19.03 9.92 12.21
CA PRO A 43 19.08 9.32 13.54
C PRO A 43 19.86 8.00 13.54
N LYS A 44 20.59 7.71 14.62
CA LYS A 44 21.41 6.47 14.76
C LYS A 44 20.64 5.17 14.48
N SER A 45 19.35 5.13 14.73
CA SER A 45 18.45 4.02 14.40
C SER A 45 18.34 3.74 12.88
N HIS A 46 18.56 4.76 12.03
CA HIS A 46 18.59 4.59 10.57
C HIS A 46 19.93 4.05 10.08
N GLN A 47 21.02 4.24 10.83
CA GLN A 47 22.34 3.69 10.48
C GLN A 47 22.39 2.16 10.66
N VAL A 48 21.63 1.60 11.61
CA VAL A 48 21.50 0.15 11.81
C VAL A 48 20.75 -0.52 10.65
N LYS A 49 19.90 0.22 9.92
CA LYS A 49 19.16 -0.23 8.72
C LYS A 49 19.98 -0.18 7.43
N SER A 50 21.23 0.27 7.52
CA SER A 50 22.20 0.34 6.43
C SER A 50 22.55 -1.07 5.94
N GLY A 51 22.06 -1.52 4.86
CA GLY A 51 22.33 -2.85 4.32
C GLY A 51 21.08 -3.67 4.03
N THR A 52 19.93 -3.38 4.67
CA THR A 52 18.67 -4.07 4.36
C THR A 52 18.16 -3.67 2.98
N PRO A 53 17.94 -4.60 2.03
CA PRO A 53 17.46 -4.29 0.71
C PRO A 53 16.04 -3.71 0.74
N THR A 54 15.70 -2.92 -0.27
CA THR A 54 14.35 -2.37 -0.52
C THR A 54 13.72 -3.02 -1.76
N MET A 55 12.55 -2.54 -2.19
CA MET A 55 11.78 -3.04 -3.34
C MET A 55 11.11 -4.41 -3.10
N GLY A 56 10.93 -4.83 -1.84
CA GLY A 56 10.20 -6.06 -1.50
C GLY A 56 8.74 -6.04 -1.96
N GLY A 57 8.19 -4.87 -2.23
CA GLY A 57 6.86 -4.69 -2.82
C GLY A 57 6.66 -5.45 -4.14
N ILE A 58 7.71 -5.72 -4.91
CA ILE A 58 7.62 -6.53 -6.14
C ILE A 58 6.99 -7.90 -5.84
N MET A 59 7.46 -8.58 -4.78
CA MET A 59 6.91 -9.90 -4.40
C MET A 59 5.43 -9.81 -4.02
N ILE A 60 5.07 -8.79 -3.25
CA ILE A 60 3.72 -8.59 -2.77
C ILE A 60 2.77 -8.38 -3.95
N ILE A 61 3.06 -7.39 -4.80
CA ILE A 61 2.15 -6.96 -5.85
C ILE A 61 2.00 -8.00 -6.94
N LEU A 62 3.10 -8.67 -7.35
CA LEU A 62 3.02 -9.77 -8.31
C LEU A 62 2.24 -10.96 -7.74
N SER A 63 2.41 -11.29 -6.45
CA SER A 63 1.65 -12.37 -5.81
C SER A 63 0.16 -12.06 -5.76
N ILE A 64 -0.24 -10.81 -5.45
CA ILE A 64 -1.64 -10.39 -5.48
C ILE A 64 -2.19 -10.54 -6.90
N ALA A 65 -1.53 -9.94 -7.89
CA ALA A 65 -1.98 -9.96 -9.28
C ALA A 65 -2.14 -11.39 -9.82
N ILE A 66 -1.14 -12.25 -9.62
CA ILE A 66 -1.19 -13.66 -10.04
C ILE A 66 -2.34 -14.39 -9.34
N THR A 67 -2.47 -14.22 -8.02
CA THR A 67 -3.50 -14.91 -7.22
C THR A 67 -4.90 -14.59 -7.70
N VAL A 68 -5.22 -13.30 -7.89
CA VAL A 68 -6.57 -12.91 -8.30
C VAL A 68 -6.89 -13.32 -9.74
N LEU A 69 -5.92 -13.24 -10.65
CA LEU A 69 -6.09 -13.66 -12.05
C LEU A 69 -6.23 -15.19 -12.20
N VAL A 70 -5.70 -15.97 -11.25
CA VAL A 70 -5.84 -17.44 -11.25
C VAL A 70 -7.19 -17.85 -10.64
N ILE A 71 -7.69 -17.13 -9.63
CA ILE A 71 -8.87 -17.56 -8.88
C ILE A 71 -10.17 -16.96 -9.45
N CYS A 72 -10.12 -15.71 -9.94
CA CYS A 72 -11.32 -14.98 -10.37
C CYS A 72 -11.33 -14.67 -11.86
N PRO A 73 -12.51 -14.64 -12.48
CA PRO A 73 -12.67 -14.02 -13.80
C PRO A 73 -12.35 -12.52 -13.73
N LEU A 74 -11.78 -12.01 -14.80
CA LEU A 74 -11.47 -10.57 -14.90
C LEU A 74 -12.74 -9.78 -15.17
N THR A 75 -13.37 -9.29 -14.10
CA THR A 75 -14.50 -8.35 -14.17
C THR A 75 -14.00 -6.92 -14.31
N LEU A 76 -14.90 -5.98 -14.69
CA LEU A 76 -14.53 -4.56 -14.77
C LEU A 76 -14.02 -4.03 -13.41
N GLU A 77 -14.70 -4.36 -12.31
CA GLU A 77 -14.30 -3.91 -10.97
C GLU A 77 -12.91 -4.46 -10.57
N LEU A 78 -12.66 -5.76 -10.81
CA LEU A 78 -11.36 -6.36 -10.56
C LEU A 78 -10.28 -5.75 -11.46
N GLY A 79 -10.61 -5.48 -12.74
CA GLY A 79 -9.71 -4.82 -13.68
C GLY A 79 -9.33 -3.41 -13.24
N LEU A 80 -10.29 -2.63 -12.71
CA LEU A 80 -10.04 -1.30 -12.15
C LEU A 80 -9.19 -1.36 -10.88
N ALA A 81 -9.46 -2.31 -9.98
CA ALA A 81 -8.64 -2.51 -8.78
C ALA A 81 -7.19 -2.84 -9.15
N LEU A 82 -6.98 -3.72 -10.13
CA LEU A 82 -5.65 -4.05 -10.65
C LEU A 82 -4.99 -2.87 -11.35
N LEU A 83 -5.73 -2.09 -12.16
CA LEU A 83 -5.23 -0.89 -12.83
C LEU A 83 -4.67 0.13 -11.81
N ILE A 84 -5.44 0.41 -10.76
CA ILE A 84 -5.03 1.36 -9.73
C ILE A 84 -3.81 0.83 -8.96
N MET A 85 -3.84 -0.44 -8.54
CA MET A 85 -2.74 -1.08 -7.83
C MET A 85 -1.45 -1.09 -8.66
N LEU A 86 -1.53 -1.56 -9.92
CA LEU A 86 -0.38 -1.65 -10.81
C LEU A 86 0.12 -0.28 -11.28
N GLY A 87 -0.75 0.70 -11.44
CA GLY A 87 -0.36 2.07 -11.72
C GLY A 87 0.47 2.68 -10.58
N HIS A 88 0.03 2.51 -9.34
CA HIS A 88 0.78 2.95 -8.17
C HIS A 88 2.06 2.13 -7.95
N PHE A 89 2.03 0.83 -8.27
CA PHE A 89 3.22 -0.01 -8.31
C PHE A 89 4.27 0.53 -9.28
N ALA A 90 3.87 0.88 -10.51
CA ALA A 90 4.79 1.44 -11.50
C ALA A 90 5.42 2.75 -11.02
N LEU A 91 4.65 3.64 -10.37
CA LEU A 91 5.18 4.88 -9.78
C LEU A 91 6.18 4.59 -8.66
N GLY A 92 5.82 3.71 -7.73
CA GLY A 92 6.71 3.33 -6.62
C GLY A 92 7.95 2.61 -7.09
N PHE A 93 7.81 1.73 -8.08
CA PHE A 93 8.92 1.02 -8.70
C PHE A 93 9.91 1.98 -9.37
N LEU A 94 9.41 2.95 -10.14
CA LEU A 94 10.26 3.98 -10.76
C LEU A 94 11.00 4.81 -9.72
N ASP A 95 10.34 5.17 -8.62
CA ASP A 95 10.95 5.91 -7.52
C ASP A 95 12.10 5.13 -6.87
N ASP A 96 11.84 3.89 -6.47
CA ASP A 96 12.84 3.02 -5.86
C ASP A 96 13.96 2.65 -6.83
N TYR A 97 13.63 2.38 -8.10
CA TYR A 97 14.61 2.09 -9.15
C TYR A 97 15.58 3.25 -9.37
N ILE A 98 15.08 4.48 -9.42
CA ILE A 98 15.93 5.68 -9.56
C ILE A 98 16.86 5.78 -8.34
N LYS A 99 16.36 5.56 -7.12
CA LYS A 99 17.19 5.59 -5.91
C LYS A 99 18.30 4.55 -5.94
N VAL A 100 17.96 3.31 -6.33
CA VAL A 100 18.91 2.18 -6.33
C VAL A 100 19.92 2.28 -7.46
N VAL A 101 19.47 2.48 -8.71
CA VAL A 101 20.33 2.45 -9.91
C VAL A 101 21.17 3.72 -10.04
N LYS A 102 20.58 4.88 -9.78
CA LYS A 102 21.32 6.15 -9.83
C LYS A 102 22.11 6.45 -8.56
N LYS A 103 21.99 5.56 -7.54
CA LYS A 103 22.67 5.72 -6.23
C LYS A 103 22.41 7.11 -5.62
N GLN A 104 21.16 7.58 -5.73
CA GLN A 104 20.73 8.89 -5.26
C GLN A 104 19.79 8.72 -4.05
N ASN A 105 19.88 9.65 -3.09
CA ASN A 105 18.97 9.67 -1.94
C ASN A 105 17.56 10.16 -2.30
N LEU A 106 17.39 10.76 -3.49
CA LEU A 106 16.12 11.29 -3.99
C LEU A 106 15.69 10.49 -5.21
N GLY A 107 14.49 9.90 -5.13
CA GLY A 107 13.80 9.28 -6.26
C GLY A 107 13.07 10.32 -7.12
N LEU A 108 11.80 10.04 -7.43
CA LEU A 108 10.94 10.98 -8.13
C LEU A 108 10.66 12.23 -7.26
N LYS A 109 10.61 13.39 -7.89
CA LYS A 109 10.16 14.61 -7.20
C LYS A 109 8.70 14.47 -6.78
N ALA A 110 8.30 15.08 -5.66
CA ALA A 110 6.91 15.02 -5.17
C ALA A 110 5.87 15.42 -6.24
N LYS A 111 6.18 16.44 -7.06
CA LYS A 111 5.32 16.85 -8.19
C LYS A 111 5.16 15.75 -9.25
N GLN A 112 6.20 14.96 -9.52
CA GLN A 112 6.15 13.87 -10.49
C GLN A 112 5.30 12.69 -9.96
N LYS A 113 5.45 12.35 -8.68
CA LYS A 113 4.59 11.34 -8.02
C LYS A 113 3.12 11.78 -8.06
N LEU A 114 2.85 13.02 -7.68
CA LEU A 114 1.49 13.56 -7.70
C LEU A 114 0.90 13.57 -9.11
N LEU A 115 1.66 13.98 -10.14
CA LEU A 115 1.21 13.94 -11.52
C LEU A 115 0.84 12.53 -11.97
N GLY A 116 1.67 11.53 -11.63
CA GLY A 116 1.37 10.13 -11.93
C GLY A 116 0.11 9.64 -11.22
N GLN A 117 -0.09 10.00 -9.96
CA GLN A 117 -1.31 9.67 -9.21
C GLN A 117 -2.56 10.35 -9.81
N ILE A 118 -2.44 11.59 -10.28
CA ILE A 118 -3.52 12.29 -11.01
C ILE A 118 -3.87 11.55 -12.30
N ILE A 119 -2.88 11.10 -13.07
CA ILE A 119 -3.11 10.34 -14.30
C ILE A 119 -3.86 9.04 -13.99
N ILE A 120 -3.45 8.30 -12.95
CA ILE A 120 -4.14 7.08 -12.52
C ILE A 120 -5.59 7.40 -12.13
N ALA A 121 -5.83 8.48 -11.38
CA ALA A 121 -7.18 8.90 -10.99
C ALA A 121 -8.07 9.26 -12.20
N LEU A 122 -7.51 9.97 -13.18
CA LEU A 122 -8.23 10.31 -14.41
C LEU A 122 -8.56 9.07 -15.26
N LEU A 123 -7.63 8.13 -15.38
CA LEU A 123 -7.88 6.84 -16.05
C LEU A 123 -8.96 6.05 -15.33
N THR A 124 -8.90 5.99 -13.99
CA THR A 124 -9.94 5.35 -13.19
C THR A 124 -11.30 5.99 -13.42
N ALA A 125 -11.38 7.32 -13.35
CA ALA A 125 -12.62 8.05 -13.57
C ALA A 125 -13.20 7.79 -14.97
N TYR A 126 -12.34 7.74 -16.00
CA TYR A 126 -12.76 7.50 -17.37
C TYR A 126 -13.31 6.08 -17.60
N PHE A 127 -12.62 5.06 -17.06
CA PHE A 127 -13.01 3.66 -17.30
C PHE A 127 -14.04 3.13 -16.31
N ALA A 128 -14.18 3.72 -15.14
CA ALA A 128 -15.02 3.18 -14.08
C ALA A 128 -16.52 3.46 -14.28
N GLY A 129 -16.87 4.56 -14.97
CA GLY A 129 -18.27 4.97 -15.13
C GLY A 129 -19.00 5.05 -13.77
N LEU A 130 -18.28 5.45 -12.71
CA LEU A 130 -18.81 5.44 -11.35
C LEU A 130 -19.96 6.44 -11.19
N PRO A 131 -21.00 6.08 -10.43
CA PRO A 131 -22.01 7.05 -10.02
C PRO A 131 -21.35 8.16 -9.18
N THR A 132 -21.88 9.37 -9.27
CA THR A 132 -21.33 10.57 -8.61
C THR A 132 -21.87 10.77 -7.20
N ASP A 133 -22.67 9.83 -6.71
CA ASP A 133 -23.25 9.85 -5.37
C ASP A 133 -22.29 9.24 -4.35
N LEU A 134 -22.17 9.92 -3.22
CA LEU A 134 -21.41 9.50 -2.05
C LEU A 134 -22.36 8.99 -0.99
N TRP A 135 -22.17 7.76 -0.54
CA TRP A 135 -22.90 7.26 0.62
C TRP A 135 -22.27 7.77 1.92
N VAL A 136 -23.04 8.49 2.71
CA VAL A 136 -22.62 9.02 4.00
C VAL A 136 -23.46 8.36 5.11
N PRO A 137 -22.83 7.73 6.12
CA PRO A 137 -23.55 7.17 7.26
C PRO A 137 -24.48 8.21 7.89
N PHE A 138 -25.71 7.83 8.21
CA PHE A 138 -26.78 8.66 8.78
C PHE A 138 -27.35 9.76 7.88
N ALA A 139 -26.69 10.11 6.76
CA ALA A 139 -27.17 11.13 5.81
C ALA A 139 -27.70 10.52 4.50
N GLY A 140 -27.36 9.25 4.21
CA GLY A 140 -27.73 8.58 2.96
C GLY A 140 -26.85 8.96 1.78
N ASN A 141 -27.39 8.82 0.55
CA ASN A 141 -26.67 9.15 -0.68
C ASN A 141 -26.75 10.65 -0.96
N ILE A 142 -25.59 11.25 -1.21
CA ILE A 142 -25.44 12.67 -1.56
C ILE A 142 -24.81 12.73 -2.95
N ASP A 143 -25.51 13.27 -3.94
CA ASP A 143 -24.93 13.48 -5.27
C ASP A 143 -23.94 14.66 -5.22
N LEU A 144 -22.67 14.35 -5.49
CA LEU A 144 -21.57 15.32 -5.53
C LEU A 144 -21.35 15.88 -6.95
N GLY A 145 -22.01 15.32 -7.98
CA GLY A 145 -21.77 15.66 -9.36
C GLY A 145 -20.27 15.64 -9.70
N TYR A 146 -19.75 16.70 -10.34
CA TYR A 146 -18.31 16.79 -10.65
C TYR A 146 -17.39 16.82 -9.43
N GLY A 147 -17.89 17.16 -8.24
CA GLY A 147 -17.13 17.11 -6.99
C GLY A 147 -16.68 15.71 -6.61
N PHE A 148 -17.36 14.66 -7.08
CA PHE A 148 -16.97 13.28 -6.88
C PHE A 148 -15.58 12.98 -7.42
N TYR A 149 -15.19 13.53 -8.57
CA TYR A 149 -13.87 13.31 -9.16
C TYR A 149 -12.75 13.94 -8.35
N ALA A 150 -13.02 15.07 -7.68
CA ALA A 150 -12.07 15.67 -6.74
C ALA A 150 -11.92 14.80 -5.48
N LEU A 151 -13.00 14.23 -4.97
CA LEU A 151 -12.98 13.27 -3.86
C LEU A 151 -12.21 12.01 -4.25
N LEU A 152 -12.45 11.43 -5.42
CA LEU A 152 -11.75 10.26 -5.94
C LEU A 152 -10.24 10.50 -5.99
N LEU A 153 -9.81 11.64 -6.52
CA LEU A 153 -8.40 12.04 -6.52
C LEU A 153 -7.85 12.13 -5.09
N PHE A 154 -8.59 12.77 -4.19
CA PHE A 154 -8.18 12.91 -2.79
C PHE A 154 -8.04 11.56 -2.09
N VAL A 155 -8.96 10.63 -2.30
CA VAL A 155 -8.93 9.27 -1.73
C VAL A 155 -7.73 8.50 -2.29
N LEU A 156 -7.50 8.50 -3.60
CA LEU A 156 -6.38 7.80 -4.23
C LEU A 156 -5.04 8.33 -3.75
N VAL A 157 -4.84 9.65 -3.81
CA VAL A 157 -3.59 10.29 -3.39
C VAL A 157 -3.40 10.18 -1.89
N GLY A 158 -4.45 10.45 -1.10
CA GLY A 158 -4.40 10.43 0.36
C GLY A 158 -4.08 9.06 0.90
N THR A 159 -4.78 8.01 0.44
CA THR A 159 -4.60 6.65 0.94
C THR A 159 -3.25 6.06 0.51
N SER A 160 -2.84 6.26 -0.76
CA SER A 160 -1.55 5.75 -1.23
C SER A 160 -0.37 6.37 -0.48
N ASN A 161 -0.41 7.69 -0.25
CA ASN A 161 0.63 8.35 0.53
C ASN A 161 0.55 8.04 2.03
N ALA A 162 -0.64 7.78 2.61
CA ALA A 162 -0.77 7.37 4.00
C ALA A 162 -0.10 6.01 4.27
N VAL A 163 -0.28 5.02 3.38
CA VAL A 163 0.43 3.73 3.49
C VAL A 163 1.93 3.93 3.35
N ASN A 164 2.37 4.73 2.38
CA ASN A 164 3.78 5.02 2.16
C ASN A 164 4.43 5.68 3.39
N LEU A 165 3.77 6.63 4.03
CA LEU A 165 4.25 7.25 5.27
C LEU A 165 4.23 6.29 6.47
N THR A 166 3.40 5.25 6.43
CA THR A 166 3.33 4.22 7.47
C THR A 166 4.47 3.20 7.34
N ASP A 167 5.08 3.06 6.15
CA ASP A 167 6.21 2.13 5.87
C ASP A 167 7.57 2.63 6.43
N GLY A 168 7.54 3.40 7.50
CA GLY A 168 8.75 3.86 8.20
C GLY A 168 9.32 2.90 9.25
N LEU A 169 8.56 1.88 9.67
CA LEU A 169 8.91 0.93 10.72
C LEU A 169 8.68 -0.51 10.25
N ASP A 170 9.56 -1.41 10.71
CA ASP A 170 9.55 -2.84 10.36
C ASP A 170 8.18 -3.46 10.68
N GLY A 171 7.52 -4.05 9.68
CA GLY A 171 6.24 -4.74 9.80
C GLY A 171 4.99 -3.86 9.96
N LEU A 172 5.13 -2.56 10.21
CA LEU A 172 3.98 -1.69 10.54
C LEU A 172 3.03 -1.52 9.35
N ALA A 173 3.56 -1.17 8.17
CA ALA A 173 2.75 -1.01 6.96
C ALA A 173 2.03 -2.32 6.59
N SER A 174 2.76 -3.44 6.58
CA SER A 174 2.16 -4.77 6.34
C SER A 174 1.04 -5.08 7.32
N GLY A 175 1.25 -4.85 8.62
CA GLY A 175 0.25 -5.11 9.65
C GLY A 175 -1.00 -4.25 9.53
N THR A 176 -0.85 -2.96 9.23
CA THR A 176 -2.00 -2.05 9.05
C THR A 176 -2.79 -2.37 7.78
N VAL A 177 -2.11 -2.75 6.69
CA VAL A 177 -2.76 -3.19 5.44
C VAL A 177 -3.50 -4.51 5.66
N ILE A 178 -2.93 -5.49 6.37
CA ILE A 178 -3.62 -6.74 6.71
C ILE A 178 -4.94 -6.45 7.42
N ALA A 179 -4.92 -5.60 8.46
CA ALA A 179 -6.12 -5.28 9.23
C ALA A 179 -7.19 -4.59 8.37
N ALA A 180 -6.80 -3.63 7.53
CA ALA A 180 -7.70 -2.94 6.61
C ALA A 180 -8.27 -3.91 5.57
N SER A 181 -7.43 -4.73 4.95
CA SER A 181 -7.85 -5.68 3.92
C SER A 181 -8.79 -6.75 4.47
N LEU A 182 -8.60 -7.22 5.72
CA LEU A 182 -9.55 -8.12 6.38
C LEU A 182 -10.91 -7.46 6.57
N ALA A 183 -10.95 -6.20 7.04
CA ALA A 183 -12.20 -5.46 7.19
C ALA A 183 -12.90 -5.28 5.83
N TYR A 184 -12.16 -4.89 4.80
CA TYR A 184 -12.72 -4.73 3.45
C TYR A 184 -13.13 -6.06 2.81
N MET A 185 -12.42 -7.14 3.07
CA MET A 185 -12.85 -8.48 2.65
C MET A 185 -14.25 -8.80 3.19
N MET A 186 -14.51 -8.51 4.46
CA MET A 186 -15.84 -8.74 5.06
C MET A 186 -16.91 -7.81 4.45
N ILE A 187 -16.59 -6.55 4.21
CA ILE A 187 -17.48 -5.60 3.54
C ILE A 187 -17.82 -6.08 2.13
N CYS A 188 -16.82 -6.50 1.35
CA CYS A 188 -17.02 -7.01 -0.01
C CYS A 188 -17.89 -8.28 -0.02
N LEU A 189 -17.69 -9.20 0.93
CA LEU A 189 -18.54 -10.40 1.08
C LEU A 189 -19.97 -10.01 1.43
N TRP A 190 -20.17 -9.05 2.32
CA TRP A 190 -21.50 -8.56 2.68
C TRP A 190 -22.21 -7.88 1.51
N LEU A 191 -21.47 -7.16 0.66
CA LEU A 191 -21.98 -6.51 -0.56
C LEU A 191 -22.16 -7.48 -1.74
N GLY A 192 -21.79 -8.78 -1.59
CA GLY A 192 -21.83 -9.77 -2.66
C GLY A 192 -20.77 -9.60 -3.75
N LYS A 193 -19.71 -8.79 -3.50
CA LYS A 193 -18.61 -8.51 -4.43
C LYS A 193 -17.46 -9.52 -4.20
N LEU A 194 -17.65 -10.76 -4.66
CA LEU A 194 -16.73 -11.87 -4.37
C LEU A 194 -15.33 -11.63 -4.92
N GLU A 195 -15.19 -11.07 -6.13
CA GLU A 195 -13.89 -10.84 -6.77
C GLU A 195 -13.07 -9.80 -5.98
N LEU A 196 -13.72 -8.75 -5.47
CA LEU A 196 -13.07 -7.77 -4.61
C LEU A 196 -12.73 -8.36 -3.23
N ALA A 197 -13.55 -9.26 -2.71
CA ALA A 197 -13.23 -9.99 -1.49
C ALA A 197 -11.99 -10.89 -1.66
N VAL A 198 -11.87 -11.57 -2.80
CA VAL A 198 -10.68 -12.36 -3.16
C VAL A 198 -9.46 -11.47 -3.34
N PHE A 199 -9.61 -10.29 -3.94
CA PHE A 199 -8.53 -9.31 -4.06
C PHE A 199 -8.04 -8.85 -2.67
N CYS A 200 -8.95 -8.52 -1.75
CA CYS A 200 -8.59 -8.20 -0.36
C CYS A 200 -7.89 -9.38 0.35
N ALA A 201 -8.40 -10.59 0.15
CA ALA A 201 -7.80 -11.81 0.71
C ALA A 201 -6.38 -12.07 0.17
N ALA A 202 -6.15 -11.84 -1.12
CA ALA A 202 -4.84 -11.91 -1.73
C ALA A 202 -3.87 -10.87 -1.13
N MET A 203 -4.35 -9.64 -0.84
CA MET A 203 -3.56 -8.63 -0.13
C MET A 203 -3.19 -9.09 1.27
N VAL A 204 -4.14 -9.67 2.03
CA VAL A 204 -3.87 -10.26 3.36
C VAL A 204 -2.78 -11.31 3.25
N GLY A 205 -2.94 -12.29 2.35
CA GLY A 205 -1.99 -13.39 2.17
C GLY A 205 -0.60 -12.91 1.78
N ALA A 206 -0.50 -12.02 0.80
CA ALA A 206 0.77 -11.47 0.35
C ALA A 206 1.49 -10.69 1.46
N CYS A 207 0.76 -9.86 2.21
CA CYS A 207 1.33 -9.11 3.34
C CYS A 207 1.73 -10.03 4.50
N LEU A 208 0.99 -11.10 4.80
CA LEU A 208 1.37 -12.11 5.80
C LEU A 208 2.66 -12.85 5.39
N GLY A 209 2.75 -13.29 4.12
CA GLY A 209 3.95 -13.91 3.57
C GLY A 209 5.17 -13.00 3.63
N PHE A 210 4.97 -11.70 3.33
CA PHE A 210 6.02 -10.69 3.39
C PHE A 210 6.44 -10.35 4.82
N LEU A 211 5.51 -10.29 5.76
CA LEU A 211 5.76 -9.96 7.16
C LEU A 211 6.79 -10.89 7.81
N LYS A 212 6.86 -12.15 7.39
CA LYS A 212 7.90 -13.11 7.81
C LYS A 212 9.32 -12.58 7.59
N TYR A 213 9.53 -11.75 6.57
CA TYR A 213 10.83 -11.19 6.21
C TYR A 213 10.98 -9.72 6.59
N ASN A 214 9.86 -9.04 6.80
CA ASN A 214 9.81 -7.61 7.16
C ASN A 214 9.61 -7.38 8.66
N TYR A 215 9.35 -8.45 9.47
CA TYR A 215 9.29 -8.35 10.93
C TYR A 215 10.64 -7.95 11.51
N HIS A 216 10.61 -7.21 12.63
CA HIS A 216 11.83 -6.70 13.26
C HIS A 216 12.74 -7.83 13.79
N PRO A 217 14.05 -7.83 13.48
CA PRO A 217 14.75 -6.95 12.55
C PRO A 217 14.50 -7.33 11.08
N ALA A 218 14.09 -6.35 10.27
CA ALA A 218 13.68 -6.60 8.90
C ALA A 218 14.85 -7.07 8.01
N LYS A 219 14.61 -8.13 7.24
CA LYS A 219 15.54 -8.66 6.23
C LYS A 219 15.36 -7.97 4.86
N ILE A 220 14.21 -7.34 4.65
CA ILE A 220 13.86 -6.60 3.43
C ILE A 220 12.82 -5.53 3.76
N PHE A 221 12.90 -4.36 3.11
CA PHE A 221 11.89 -3.32 3.15
C PHE A 221 10.95 -3.40 1.95
N MET A 222 9.69 -3.02 2.18
CA MET A 222 8.66 -2.97 1.15
C MET A 222 9.02 -1.96 0.05
N GLY A 223 9.47 -0.78 0.45
CA GLY A 223 9.79 0.34 -0.43
C GLY A 223 8.55 1.07 -0.95
N ASP A 224 8.79 2.16 -1.67
CA ASP A 224 7.74 2.91 -2.36
C ASP A 224 7.00 2.02 -3.38
N THR A 225 7.71 1.04 -3.94
CA THR A 225 7.19 -0.01 -4.83
C THR A 225 5.97 -0.73 -4.25
N GLY A 226 6.03 -1.13 -2.97
CA GLY A 226 4.94 -1.86 -2.32
C GLY A 226 3.95 -0.94 -1.63
N SER A 227 4.44 0.05 -0.91
CA SER A 227 3.60 0.89 -0.05
C SER A 227 2.64 1.78 -0.84
N LEU A 228 3.08 2.40 -1.94
CA LEU A 228 2.18 3.16 -2.83
C LEU A 228 1.15 2.24 -3.49
N ALA A 229 1.57 1.05 -3.94
CA ALA A 229 0.69 0.09 -4.60
C ALA A 229 -0.39 -0.46 -3.66
N LEU A 230 -0.03 -0.84 -2.44
CA LEU A 230 -0.99 -1.33 -1.43
C LEU A 230 -1.95 -0.22 -1.00
N GLY A 231 -1.46 1.01 -0.87
CA GLY A 231 -2.32 2.15 -0.59
C GLY A 231 -3.28 2.47 -1.73
N GLY A 232 -2.82 2.38 -2.98
CA GLY A 232 -3.65 2.47 -4.17
C GLY A 232 -4.70 1.35 -4.23
N ALA A 233 -4.31 0.11 -3.89
CA ALA A 233 -5.22 -1.03 -3.82
C ALA A 233 -6.33 -0.84 -2.78
N LEU A 234 -6.00 -0.35 -1.57
CA LEU A 234 -7.00 -0.03 -0.55
C LEU A 234 -7.94 1.10 -1.01
N ALA A 235 -7.40 2.15 -1.64
CA ALA A 235 -8.20 3.22 -2.20
C ALA A 235 -9.18 2.71 -3.27
N ALA A 236 -8.69 1.80 -4.15
CA ALA A 236 -9.51 1.19 -5.19
C ALA A 236 -10.72 0.46 -4.60
N ILE A 237 -10.49 -0.35 -3.55
CA ILE A 237 -11.58 -1.08 -2.90
C ILE A 237 -12.59 -0.11 -2.26
N GLY A 238 -12.10 0.93 -1.56
CA GLY A 238 -12.99 1.96 -0.98
C GLY A 238 -13.88 2.62 -2.02
N ILE A 239 -13.33 2.96 -3.18
CA ILE A 239 -14.06 3.56 -4.31
C ILE A 239 -15.05 2.57 -4.91
N LEU A 240 -14.63 1.33 -5.21
CA LEU A 240 -15.47 0.31 -5.85
C LEU A 240 -16.56 -0.27 -4.93
N THR A 241 -16.45 -0.07 -3.62
CA THR A 241 -17.47 -0.45 -2.63
C THR A 241 -18.33 0.73 -2.17
N HIS A 242 -18.13 1.93 -2.72
CA HIS A 242 -18.80 3.18 -2.31
C HIS A 242 -18.65 3.47 -0.80
N THR A 243 -17.44 3.23 -0.28
CA THR A 243 -17.08 3.48 1.12
C THR A 243 -15.94 4.49 1.26
N GLU A 244 -15.88 5.44 0.33
CA GLU A 244 -14.84 6.47 0.24
C GLU A 244 -14.69 7.25 1.55
N VAL A 245 -15.80 7.47 2.24
CA VAL A 245 -15.85 8.18 3.54
C VAL A 245 -14.99 7.47 4.61
N LEU A 246 -14.82 6.15 4.54
CA LEU A 246 -14.02 5.41 5.52
C LEU A 246 -12.51 5.58 5.30
N MET A 247 -12.08 5.90 4.08
CA MET A 247 -10.66 5.99 3.71
C MET A 247 -9.88 7.06 4.48
N PRO A 248 -10.36 8.32 4.63
CA PRO A 248 -9.69 9.33 5.43
C PRO A 248 -9.53 8.92 6.90
N PHE A 249 -10.53 8.27 7.50
CA PHE A 249 -10.47 7.79 8.89
C PHE A 249 -9.39 6.72 9.06
N TRP A 250 -9.33 5.75 8.12
CA TRP A 250 -8.29 4.74 8.12
C TRP A 250 -6.90 5.36 7.92
N ALA A 251 -6.73 6.27 6.96
CA ALA A 251 -5.48 6.95 6.69
C ALA A 251 -4.96 7.72 7.92
N ILE A 252 -5.83 8.50 8.57
CA ILE A 252 -5.49 9.24 9.79
C ILE A 252 -5.11 8.29 10.94
N SER A 253 -5.87 7.20 11.12
CA SER A 253 -5.59 6.19 12.15
C SER A 253 -4.23 5.51 11.93
N SER A 254 -3.92 5.16 10.69
CA SER A 254 -2.65 4.55 10.29
C SER A 254 -1.48 5.48 10.56
N LEU A 255 -1.58 6.76 10.16
CA LEU A 255 -0.57 7.78 10.42
C LEU A 255 -0.36 8.06 11.91
N LYS A 256 -1.44 8.08 12.71
CA LYS A 256 -1.32 8.20 14.18
C LYS A 256 -0.55 7.03 14.78
N ARG A 257 -0.82 5.79 14.35
CA ARG A 257 -0.08 4.61 14.80
C ARG A 257 1.39 4.69 14.44
N ALA A 258 1.71 5.09 13.20
CA ALA A 258 3.08 5.29 12.77
C ALA A 258 3.81 6.32 13.66
N ARG A 259 3.18 7.45 13.92
CA ARG A 259 3.74 8.51 14.79
C ARG A 259 3.97 8.02 16.22
N ILE A 260 3.02 7.30 16.81
CA ILE A 260 3.15 6.75 18.16
C ILE A 260 4.29 5.73 18.22
N SER A 261 4.35 4.80 17.27
CA SER A 261 5.43 3.81 17.20
C SER A 261 6.81 4.47 17.05
N MET A 262 6.95 5.50 16.20
CA MET A 262 8.22 6.23 16.07
C MET A 262 8.64 6.92 17.37
N LYS A 263 7.69 7.47 18.15
CA LYS A 263 7.99 8.07 19.46
C LYS A 263 8.45 7.02 20.48
N LEU A 264 7.85 5.84 20.48
CA LEU A 264 8.22 4.74 21.38
C LEU A 264 9.60 4.18 21.07
N THR A 265 10.00 4.14 19.79
CA THR A 265 11.33 3.66 19.39
C THR A 265 12.43 4.69 19.56
N ASN A 266 12.10 6.00 19.62
CA ASN A 266 13.05 7.10 19.82
C ASN A 266 12.59 8.08 20.93
N PRO A 267 12.64 7.67 22.21
CA PRO A 267 12.18 8.51 23.32
C PRO A 267 12.99 9.80 23.51
N CYS A 268 14.22 9.89 22.97
CA CYS A 268 15.10 11.05 23.10
C CYS A 268 14.88 12.18 22.07
N SER A 269 13.88 12.09 21.18
CA SER A 269 13.66 13.11 20.13
C SER A 269 12.86 14.33 20.62
N GLU A 270 12.38 14.34 21.86
CA GLU A 270 11.69 15.48 22.50
C GLU A 270 12.44 15.96 23.75
N SER A 271 13.68 16.45 23.62
CA SER A 271 14.16 17.44 24.54
C SER A 271 13.73 18.81 24.02
N PRO A 272 12.89 19.59 24.74
CA PRO A 272 12.62 20.96 24.35
C PRO A 272 13.95 21.71 24.42
N ARG A 273 14.43 22.20 23.28
CA ARG A 273 15.47 23.24 23.30
C ARG A 273 14.83 24.51 23.86
N PHE A 274 14.76 24.63 25.17
CA PHE A 274 14.71 25.89 25.80
C PHE A 274 16.13 26.47 25.68
N SER A 275 16.40 27.19 24.62
CA SER A 275 17.46 28.21 24.64
C SER A 275 16.95 29.39 25.41
N VAL A 276 17.22 29.43 26.71
CA VAL A 276 17.26 30.67 27.47
C VAL A 276 18.64 31.27 27.19
N GLY A 277 18.67 32.44 26.62
CA GLY A 277 19.85 33.24 26.38
C GLY A 277 19.48 34.47 25.62
#